data_e5ae522769df67d1886b9f2e011b43f1
#
_entry.id   e5ae522769df67d1886b9f2e011b43f1
#
_cell.length_a   1.000
_cell.length_b   1.000
_cell.length_c   1.000
_cell.angle_alpha   90.00
_cell.angle_beta   90.00
_cell.angle_gamma   90.00
#
_symmetry.space_group_name_H-M   'P 1'
#
loop_
_entity.id
_entity.type
_entity.pdbx_description
1 polymer ?
#
loop_
_entity_poly.entity_id
_entity_poly.type
_entity_poly.pdbx_seq_one_letter_code
_entity_poly.pdbx_strand_id
1 'polypeptide(L)'
;MKKLFSFLLVISLCSWGAVSFAQDAAMIEAAKKEGKVIWYTSLALPSSTMIANLFMNKYKGIEVEVHRTGSQRVLQRVMQEVSAGIKNVDIIHTSDGGHFVLLKKKGLLTKYLPKGLESFPSGFKDKEGYYFGMRATLSVIAYNPKVVTEKEAPKSWKELLDPKWRGKMVTAHPSYSGIIATHVQAIVNLYGWDYFKELSRNKLHLVQSANDPAGVVASGERPVGANGAEYFYYKTMKQGNPLRIVYPKEGIPLVVSPVAIARDAPHPNAAKLFTDFIFTKESLQAMADLEGLYTGHPDVTYPKDKPKLKELNLLNVEAEQLEEKNAEIKKRFVEFFGA
;
A
#
# COMPACT_ATOMS: atom_id res chain seq x y z
N MET A 1 24.94 -37.28 37.75
CA MET A 1 24.21 -37.21 36.48
C MET A 1 23.46 -35.89 36.26
N LYS A 2 22.90 -35.20 37.26
CA LYS A 2 22.12 -33.95 37.08
C LYS A 2 22.96 -32.71 36.60
N LYS A 3 24.26 -32.60 36.92
CA LYS A 3 25.12 -31.49 36.55
C LYS A 3 25.64 -31.54 35.07
N LEU A 4 25.72 -32.71 34.45
CA LEU A 4 26.14 -32.87 33.06
C LEU A 4 25.05 -32.44 32.06
N PHE A 5 23.77 -32.63 32.41
CA PHE A 5 22.64 -32.28 31.55
C PHE A 5 22.43 -30.73 31.42
N SER A 6 22.69 -29.99 32.52
CA SER A 6 22.58 -28.50 32.47
C SER A 6 23.66 -27.85 31.63
N PHE A 7 24.85 -28.43 31.53
CA PHE A 7 25.95 -27.90 30.70
C PHE A 7 25.72 -28.08 29.19
N LEU A 8 25.10 -29.19 28.79
CA LEU A 8 24.72 -29.47 27.41
C LEU A 8 23.58 -28.54 26.91
N LEU A 9 22.64 -28.15 27.79
CA LEU A 9 21.53 -27.26 27.41
C LEU A 9 21.99 -25.81 27.15
N VAL A 10 22.97 -25.33 27.92
CA VAL A 10 23.53 -23.97 27.76
C VAL A 10 24.37 -23.86 26.47
N ILE A 11 25.12 -24.90 26.10
CA ILE A 11 25.91 -24.92 24.87
C ILE A 11 24.99 -24.94 23.63
N SER A 12 23.83 -25.62 23.68
CA SER A 12 22.85 -25.66 22.58
C SER A 12 22.18 -24.29 22.32
N LEU A 13 21.87 -23.52 23.36
CA LEU A 13 21.28 -22.17 23.22
C LEU A 13 22.27 -21.14 22.68
N CYS A 14 23.55 -21.21 23.04
CA CYS A 14 24.59 -20.33 22.50
C CYS A 14 24.91 -20.60 21.00
N SER A 15 24.75 -21.83 20.54
CA SER A 15 25.04 -22.17 19.13
C SER A 15 23.98 -21.62 18.17
N TRP A 16 22.73 -21.53 18.55
CA TRP A 16 21.67 -21.00 17.68
C TRP A 16 21.79 -19.49 17.48
N GLY A 17 22.17 -18.74 18.51
CA GLY A 17 22.42 -17.30 18.40
C GLY A 17 23.60 -17.00 17.46
N ALA A 18 24.70 -17.72 17.61
CA ALA A 18 25.90 -17.54 16.80
C ALA A 18 25.69 -17.84 15.31
N VAL A 19 24.88 -18.84 14.97
CA VAL A 19 24.52 -19.18 13.58
C VAL A 19 23.68 -18.09 12.92
N SER A 20 22.70 -17.51 13.64
CA SER A 20 21.87 -16.42 13.10
C SER A 20 22.69 -15.16 12.81
N PHE A 21 23.57 -14.73 13.71
CA PHE A 21 24.44 -13.57 13.51
C PHE A 21 25.42 -13.77 12.34
N ALA A 22 25.97 -14.96 12.18
CA ALA A 22 26.87 -15.27 11.08
C ALA A 22 26.16 -15.23 9.72
N GLN A 23 24.92 -15.73 9.65
CA GLN A 23 24.09 -15.68 8.44
C GLN A 23 23.71 -14.25 8.05
N ASP A 24 23.41 -13.38 9.03
CA ASP A 24 23.11 -11.99 8.79
C ASP A 24 24.32 -11.23 8.27
N ALA A 25 25.50 -11.45 8.86
CA ALA A 25 26.75 -10.86 8.39
C ALA A 25 27.10 -11.29 6.96
N ALA A 26 26.92 -12.57 6.64
CA ALA A 26 27.17 -13.10 5.29
C ALA A 26 26.21 -12.49 4.25
N MET A 27 24.94 -12.32 4.59
CA MET A 27 23.95 -11.68 3.70
C MET A 27 24.30 -10.20 3.47
N ILE A 28 24.69 -9.46 4.51
CA ILE A 28 25.12 -8.06 4.40
C ILE A 28 26.32 -7.93 3.47
N GLU A 29 27.35 -8.77 3.64
CA GLU A 29 28.55 -8.73 2.78
C GLU A 29 28.23 -9.14 1.33
N ALA A 30 27.33 -10.11 1.11
CA ALA A 30 26.88 -10.47 -0.24
C ALA A 30 26.09 -9.30 -0.89
N ALA A 31 25.22 -8.65 -0.14
CA ALA A 31 24.47 -7.48 -0.61
C ALA A 31 25.39 -6.29 -0.94
N LYS A 32 26.44 -6.05 -0.14
CA LYS A 32 27.45 -5.01 -0.43
C LYS A 32 28.24 -5.30 -1.72
N LYS A 33 28.52 -6.57 -2.01
CA LYS A 33 29.17 -6.96 -3.28
C LYS A 33 28.25 -6.70 -4.49
N GLU A 34 26.94 -6.83 -4.34
CA GLU A 34 25.94 -6.48 -5.36
C GLU A 34 25.82 -4.95 -5.52
N GLY A 35 26.05 -4.18 -4.44
CA GLY A 35 26.22 -2.74 -4.41
C GLY A 35 24.95 -1.92 -4.58
N LYS A 36 23.84 -2.50 -4.98
CA LYS A 36 22.57 -1.77 -5.16
C LYS A 36 21.34 -2.66 -5.08
N VAL A 37 20.15 -2.00 -4.97
CA VAL A 37 18.84 -2.61 -5.13
C VAL A 37 17.94 -1.68 -5.96
N ILE A 38 17.22 -2.22 -6.91
CA ILE A 38 16.31 -1.48 -7.80
C ILE A 38 14.86 -1.71 -7.35
N TRP A 39 14.21 -0.65 -6.89
CA TRP A 39 12.88 -0.70 -6.32
C TRP A 39 11.84 -0.01 -7.19
N TYR A 40 10.95 -0.80 -7.83
CA TYR A 40 9.78 -0.27 -8.54
C TYR A 40 8.62 -0.13 -7.56
N THR A 41 8.13 1.10 -7.37
CA THR A 41 7.17 1.38 -6.31
C THR A 41 6.06 2.36 -6.70
N SER A 42 4.87 2.15 -6.13
CA SER A 42 3.78 3.13 -6.14
C SER A 42 3.66 3.91 -4.83
N LEU A 43 4.57 3.72 -3.88
CA LEU A 43 4.63 4.53 -2.66
C LEU A 43 4.91 5.99 -3.02
N ALA A 44 4.36 6.93 -2.26
CA ALA A 44 4.64 8.35 -2.48
C ALA A 44 6.15 8.63 -2.42
N LEU A 45 6.63 9.54 -3.28
CA LEU A 45 8.07 9.81 -3.40
C LEU A 45 8.74 10.20 -2.07
N PRO A 46 8.15 11.06 -1.22
CA PRO A 46 8.77 11.37 0.08
C PRO A 46 9.01 10.14 0.95
N SER A 47 8.03 9.22 1.04
CA SER A 47 8.16 8.00 1.85
C SER A 47 9.13 7.00 1.23
N SER A 48 9.12 6.80 -0.09
CA SER A 48 10.05 5.88 -0.74
C SER A 48 11.50 6.38 -0.64
N THR A 49 11.74 7.68 -0.83
CA THR A 49 13.05 8.30 -0.65
C THR A 49 13.53 8.20 0.81
N MET A 50 12.64 8.43 1.77
CA MET A 50 12.97 8.32 3.20
C MET A 50 13.39 6.89 3.56
N ILE A 51 12.63 5.87 3.15
CA ILE A 51 12.97 4.45 3.41
C ILE A 51 14.31 4.10 2.75
N ALA A 52 14.52 4.51 1.51
CA ALA A 52 15.78 4.31 0.80
C ALA A 52 16.96 4.94 1.55
N ASN A 53 16.82 6.18 2.00
CA ASN A 53 17.87 6.88 2.76
C ASN A 53 18.15 6.23 4.12
N LEU A 54 17.12 5.78 4.85
CA LEU A 54 17.31 5.05 6.11
C LEU A 54 18.11 3.76 5.89
N PHE A 55 17.74 3.00 4.84
CA PHE A 55 18.47 1.79 4.46
C PHE A 55 19.93 2.07 4.08
N MET A 56 20.17 3.02 3.17
CA MET A 56 21.52 3.40 2.73
C MET A 56 22.38 3.94 3.88
N ASN A 57 21.76 4.60 4.85
CA ASN A 57 22.46 5.06 6.06
C ASN A 57 22.89 3.91 6.96
N LYS A 58 22.06 2.88 7.08
CA LYS A 58 22.30 1.69 7.89
C LYS A 58 23.27 0.71 7.22
N TYR A 59 23.14 0.52 5.93
CA TYR A 59 23.92 -0.44 5.13
C TYR A 59 24.78 0.28 4.10
N LYS A 60 25.83 0.97 4.57
CA LYS A 60 26.76 1.70 3.71
C LYS A 60 27.36 0.81 2.62
N GLY A 61 27.44 1.32 1.41
CA GLY A 61 27.92 0.60 0.23
C GLY A 61 26.84 -0.11 -0.60
N ILE A 62 25.56 0.05 -0.24
CA ILE A 62 24.43 -0.45 -1.03
C ILE A 62 23.54 0.75 -1.40
N GLU A 63 23.39 1.03 -2.69
CA GLU A 63 22.52 2.07 -3.21
C GLU A 63 21.07 1.56 -3.37
N VAL A 64 20.07 2.41 -3.14
CA VAL A 64 18.66 2.12 -3.44
C VAL A 64 18.19 3.00 -4.60
N GLU A 65 18.02 2.39 -5.75
CA GLU A 65 17.49 3.06 -6.95
C GLU A 65 15.96 2.98 -6.96
N VAL A 66 15.29 4.12 -6.71
CA VAL A 66 13.83 4.20 -6.60
C VAL A 66 13.18 4.62 -7.91
N HIS A 67 12.39 3.74 -8.52
CA HIS A 67 11.54 4.05 -9.68
C HIS A 67 10.09 4.18 -9.25
N ARG A 68 9.62 5.41 -9.03
CA ARG A 68 8.28 5.70 -8.57
C ARG A 68 7.32 6.04 -9.72
N THR A 69 6.20 5.28 -9.81
CA THR A 69 5.07 5.61 -10.70
C THR A 69 3.75 5.06 -10.11
N GLY A 70 2.62 5.21 -10.82
CA GLY A 70 1.33 4.65 -10.39
C GLY A 70 1.32 3.11 -10.45
N SER A 71 0.51 2.45 -9.60
CA SER A 71 0.48 0.99 -9.44
C SER A 71 0.35 0.24 -10.76
N GLN A 72 -0.57 0.68 -11.63
CA GLN A 72 -0.80 0.02 -12.92
C GLN A 72 0.42 0.16 -13.86
N ARG A 73 1.08 1.32 -13.85
CA ARG A 73 2.29 1.56 -14.65
C ARG A 73 3.48 0.73 -14.14
N VAL A 74 3.58 0.51 -12.82
CA VAL A 74 4.58 -0.41 -12.25
C VAL A 74 4.36 -1.81 -12.82
N LEU A 75 3.13 -2.36 -12.73
CA LEU A 75 2.81 -3.68 -13.28
C LEU A 75 3.09 -3.75 -14.78
N GLN A 76 2.64 -2.77 -15.56
CA GLN A 76 2.86 -2.72 -17.00
C GLN A 76 4.35 -2.75 -17.35
N ARG A 77 5.18 -1.96 -16.66
CA ARG A 77 6.62 -1.93 -16.87
C ARG A 77 7.26 -3.29 -16.56
N VAL A 78 6.93 -3.90 -15.43
CA VAL A 78 7.42 -5.24 -15.07
C VAL A 78 7.04 -6.26 -16.16
N MET A 79 5.78 -6.25 -16.62
CA MET A 79 5.33 -7.18 -17.66
C MET A 79 6.01 -6.95 -19.01
N GLN A 80 6.26 -5.71 -19.40
CA GLN A 80 6.99 -5.36 -20.61
C GLN A 80 8.45 -5.80 -20.54
N GLU A 81 9.13 -5.54 -19.43
CA GLU A 81 10.52 -5.96 -19.21
C GLU A 81 10.64 -7.48 -19.21
N VAL A 82 9.74 -8.20 -18.56
CA VAL A 82 9.70 -9.68 -18.59
C VAL A 82 9.51 -10.20 -20.03
N SER A 83 8.57 -9.60 -20.78
CA SER A 83 8.31 -10.00 -22.19
C SER A 83 9.52 -9.74 -23.09
N ALA A 84 10.33 -8.75 -22.78
CA ALA A 84 11.55 -8.40 -23.52
C ALA A 84 12.81 -9.16 -23.01
N GLY A 85 12.67 -10.05 -22.00
CA GLY A 85 13.79 -10.74 -21.38
C GLY A 85 14.70 -9.83 -20.53
N ILE A 86 14.23 -8.64 -20.16
CA ILE A 86 14.97 -7.66 -19.37
C ILE A 86 14.79 -7.96 -17.89
N LYS A 87 15.90 -8.05 -17.15
CA LYS A 87 15.96 -8.28 -15.70
C LYS A 87 16.47 -7.02 -15.02
N ASN A 88 15.56 -6.08 -14.75
CA ASN A 88 15.93 -4.75 -14.27
C ASN A 88 15.19 -4.34 -12.98
N VAL A 89 14.54 -5.26 -12.30
CA VAL A 89 13.84 -4.97 -11.04
C VAL A 89 14.18 -5.99 -9.98
N ASP A 90 14.52 -5.52 -8.80
CA ASP A 90 14.74 -6.36 -7.63
C ASP A 90 13.47 -6.49 -6.79
N ILE A 91 12.84 -5.36 -6.51
CA ILE A 91 11.68 -5.28 -5.60
C ILE A 91 10.53 -4.55 -6.27
N ILE A 92 9.36 -5.17 -6.20
CA ILE A 92 8.09 -4.66 -6.74
C ILE A 92 7.18 -4.31 -5.57
N HIS A 93 6.64 -3.08 -5.56
CA HIS A 93 5.61 -2.64 -4.62
C HIS A 93 4.49 -1.90 -5.35
N THR A 94 3.25 -2.32 -5.15
CA THR A 94 2.06 -1.60 -5.63
C THR A 94 0.97 -1.57 -4.57
N SER A 95 -0.02 -0.71 -4.75
CA SER A 95 -1.21 -0.66 -3.89
C SER A 95 -2.38 -1.51 -4.41
N ASP A 96 -2.06 -2.59 -5.14
CA ASP A 96 -3.05 -3.52 -5.70
C ASP A 96 -2.61 -4.95 -5.43
N GLY A 97 -3.32 -5.64 -4.52
CA GLY A 97 -3.03 -7.04 -4.17
C GLY A 97 -3.17 -7.99 -5.35
N GLY A 98 -4.10 -7.73 -6.28
CA GLY A 98 -4.30 -8.53 -7.48
C GLY A 98 -3.09 -8.58 -8.41
N HIS A 99 -2.25 -7.53 -8.42
CA HIS A 99 -0.99 -7.55 -9.16
C HIS A 99 -0.06 -8.67 -8.68
N PHE A 100 0.00 -8.91 -7.37
CA PHE A 100 0.88 -9.92 -6.79
C PHE A 100 0.33 -11.33 -7.00
N VAL A 101 -0.99 -11.51 -7.00
CA VAL A 101 -1.62 -12.77 -7.41
C VAL A 101 -1.28 -13.08 -8.87
N LEU A 102 -1.41 -12.12 -9.78
CA LEU A 102 -1.04 -12.27 -11.19
C LEU A 102 0.45 -12.61 -11.36
N LEU A 103 1.35 -11.84 -10.72
CA LEU A 103 2.79 -12.07 -10.81
C LEU A 103 3.19 -13.44 -10.24
N LYS A 104 2.58 -13.86 -9.12
CA LYS A 104 2.77 -15.17 -8.52
C LYS A 104 2.30 -16.29 -9.46
N LYS A 105 1.08 -16.22 -10.02
CA LYS A 105 0.55 -17.17 -10.99
C LYS A 105 1.46 -17.33 -12.21
N LYS A 106 2.12 -16.26 -12.61
CA LYS A 106 3.09 -16.27 -13.73
C LYS A 106 4.49 -16.74 -13.31
N GLY A 107 4.71 -17.09 -12.04
CA GLY A 107 6.01 -17.50 -11.51
C GLY A 107 7.06 -16.39 -11.55
N LEU A 108 6.70 -15.13 -11.41
CA LEU A 108 7.57 -13.95 -11.51
C LEU A 108 8.03 -13.41 -10.16
N LEU A 109 7.70 -14.09 -9.06
CA LEU A 109 8.07 -13.70 -7.70
C LEU A 109 8.98 -14.75 -7.05
N THR A 110 9.88 -14.30 -6.18
CA THR A 110 10.71 -15.15 -5.33
C THR A 110 9.98 -15.41 -4.00
N LYS A 111 9.95 -16.67 -3.58
CA LYS A 111 9.50 -17.02 -2.24
C LYS A 111 10.57 -16.60 -1.22
N TYR A 112 10.21 -15.65 -0.36
CA TYR A 112 11.10 -15.17 0.71
C TYR A 112 10.28 -14.65 1.87
N LEU A 113 10.48 -15.17 3.07
CA LEU A 113 9.83 -14.71 4.28
C LEU A 113 10.72 -13.67 4.98
N PRO A 114 10.35 -12.37 4.96
CA PRO A 114 11.08 -11.34 5.68
C PRO A 114 11.07 -11.57 7.19
N LYS A 115 12.13 -11.13 7.86
CA LYS A 115 12.24 -11.22 9.31
C LYS A 115 11.19 -10.36 10.01
N GLY A 116 10.66 -10.86 11.13
CA GLY A 116 9.70 -10.12 11.97
C GLY A 116 8.25 -10.15 11.49
N LEU A 117 7.94 -10.86 10.39
CA LEU A 117 6.56 -10.95 9.89
C LEU A 117 5.66 -11.89 10.70
N GLU A 118 6.17 -12.65 11.64
CA GLU A 118 5.39 -13.59 12.44
C GLU A 118 4.25 -12.88 13.17
N SER A 119 4.51 -11.68 13.68
CA SER A 119 3.56 -10.85 14.46
C SER A 119 2.55 -10.07 13.62
N PHE A 120 2.70 -10.06 12.28
CA PHE A 120 1.78 -9.33 11.40
C PHE A 120 0.44 -10.07 11.28
N PRO A 121 -0.69 -9.34 11.12
CA PRO A 121 -1.98 -9.94 10.84
C PRO A 121 -1.97 -10.78 9.54
N SER A 122 -2.80 -11.82 9.51
CA SER A 122 -2.89 -12.72 8.33
C SER A 122 -3.22 -12.00 7.03
N GLY A 123 -4.06 -10.94 7.06
CA GLY A 123 -4.39 -10.12 5.90
C GLY A 123 -3.21 -9.35 5.28
N PHE A 124 -2.04 -9.33 5.95
CA PHE A 124 -0.80 -8.76 5.43
C PHE A 124 0.15 -9.82 4.85
N LYS A 125 -0.23 -11.08 4.79
CA LYS A 125 0.67 -12.19 4.42
C LYS A 125 0.07 -13.05 3.31
N ASP A 126 0.83 -13.26 2.24
CA ASP A 126 0.57 -14.36 1.32
C ASP A 126 0.84 -15.70 2.02
N LYS A 127 -0.11 -16.64 1.96
CA LYS A 127 -0.01 -17.93 2.63
C LYS A 127 1.18 -18.79 2.17
N GLU A 128 1.64 -18.56 0.95
CA GLU A 128 2.76 -19.30 0.37
C GLU A 128 4.11 -18.56 0.49
N GLY A 129 4.10 -17.29 0.93
CA GLY A 129 5.31 -16.53 1.23
C GLY A 129 5.97 -15.83 0.04
N TYR A 130 5.20 -15.41 -0.96
CA TYR A 130 5.71 -14.70 -2.13
C TYR A 130 5.62 -13.18 -2.02
N TYR A 131 4.64 -12.64 -1.26
CA TYR A 131 4.45 -11.20 -1.07
C TYR A 131 3.86 -10.88 0.30
N PHE A 132 4.10 -9.66 0.78
CA PHE A 132 3.66 -9.23 2.11
C PHE A 132 3.25 -7.77 2.10
N GLY A 133 2.19 -7.44 2.83
CA GLY A 133 1.71 -6.08 2.99
C GLY A 133 2.69 -5.21 3.76
N MET A 134 3.34 -4.29 3.08
CA MET A 134 4.25 -3.34 3.74
C MET A 134 3.48 -2.21 4.42
N ARG A 135 2.34 -1.82 3.87
CA ARG A 135 1.48 -0.77 4.40
C ARG A 135 0.01 -1.03 4.12
N ALA A 136 -0.84 -0.32 4.85
CA ALA A 136 -2.25 -0.24 4.54
C ALA A 136 -2.73 1.22 4.53
N THR A 137 -3.78 1.47 3.76
CA THR A 137 -4.50 2.74 3.75
C THR A 137 -5.99 2.50 3.61
N LEU A 138 -6.77 3.52 3.93
CA LEU A 138 -8.22 3.52 3.77
C LEU A 138 -8.59 4.36 2.55
N SER A 139 -9.63 3.95 1.84
CA SER A 139 -10.30 4.84 0.88
C SER A 139 -11.50 5.48 1.56
N VAL A 140 -11.52 6.81 1.62
CA VAL A 140 -12.47 7.56 2.45
C VAL A 140 -13.11 8.71 1.68
N ILE A 141 -14.20 9.26 2.22
CA ILE A 141 -14.80 10.51 1.78
C ILE A 141 -14.05 11.67 2.46
N ALA A 142 -13.97 12.81 1.78
CA ALA A 142 -13.47 14.05 2.37
C ALA A 142 -14.29 15.25 1.90
N TYR A 143 -14.24 16.35 2.65
CA TYR A 143 -14.89 17.60 2.25
C TYR A 143 -14.11 18.84 2.71
N ASN A 144 -14.34 19.96 2.03
CA ASN A 144 -13.81 21.27 2.41
C ASN A 144 -14.78 22.00 3.35
N PRO A 145 -14.44 22.20 4.63
CA PRO A 145 -15.34 22.80 5.61
C PRO A 145 -15.61 24.31 5.39
N LYS A 146 -14.87 24.98 4.50
CA LYS A 146 -15.15 26.37 4.10
C LYS A 146 -16.27 26.47 3.05
N VAL A 147 -16.61 25.36 2.37
CA VAL A 147 -17.60 25.32 1.29
C VAL A 147 -18.80 24.46 1.66
N VAL A 148 -18.57 23.37 2.39
CA VAL A 148 -19.60 22.41 2.82
C VAL A 148 -19.59 22.36 4.34
N THR A 149 -20.70 22.68 4.98
CA THR A 149 -20.82 22.60 6.44
C THR A 149 -20.81 21.13 6.91
N GLU A 150 -20.43 20.89 8.16
CA GLU A 150 -20.42 19.55 8.74
C GLU A 150 -21.81 18.88 8.70
N LYS A 151 -22.87 19.68 8.83
CA LYS A 151 -24.26 19.20 8.77
C LYS A 151 -24.65 18.73 7.36
N GLU A 152 -24.13 19.37 6.32
CA GLU A 152 -24.43 19.10 4.92
C GLU A 152 -23.52 18.02 4.32
N ALA A 153 -22.32 17.83 4.90
CA ALA A 153 -21.31 16.91 4.42
C ALA A 153 -21.85 15.47 4.32
N PRO A 154 -21.51 14.72 3.25
CA PRO A 154 -21.92 13.34 3.10
C PRO A 154 -21.28 12.47 4.18
N LYS A 155 -22.09 11.63 4.85
CA LYS A 155 -21.65 10.77 5.97
C LYS A 155 -21.60 9.29 5.58
N SER A 156 -22.09 8.98 4.38
CA SER A 156 -22.21 7.62 3.86
C SER A 156 -21.90 7.57 2.36
N TRP A 157 -21.58 6.38 1.84
CA TRP A 157 -21.40 6.19 0.40
C TRP A 157 -22.70 6.50 -0.36
N LYS A 158 -23.87 6.13 0.18
CA LYS A 158 -25.15 6.41 -0.45
C LYS A 158 -25.49 7.89 -0.53
N GLU A 159 -25.06 8.70 0.42
CA GLU A 159 -25.30 10.14 0.38
C GLU A 159 -24.53 10.87 -0.74
N LEU A 160 -23.49 10.24 -1.32
CA LEU A 160 -22.83 10.75 -2.52
C LEU A 160 -23.71 10.67 -3.78
N LEU A 161 -24.78 9.87 -3.75
CA LEU A 161 -25.73 9.72 -4.85
C LEU A 161 -26.72 10.92 -4.93
N ASP A 162 -26.83 11.72 -3.86
CA ASP A 162 -27.73 12.87 -3.84
C ASP A 162 -27.39 13.87 -4.97
N PRO A 163 -28.38 14.26 -5.82
CA PRO A 163 -28.18 15.23 -6.89
C PRO A 163 -27.62 16.59 -6.46
N LYS A 164 -27.71 16.98 -5.17
CA LYS A 164 -27.08 18.20 -4.64
C LYS A 164 -25.56 18.23 -4.86
N TRP A 165 -24.92 17.07 -5.04
CA TRP A 165 -23.49 16.92 -5.28
C TRP A 165 -23.07 17.00 -6.75
N ARG A 166 -24.03 17.19 -7.66
CA ARG A 166 -23.74 17.24 -9.09
C ARG A 166 -22.72 18.32 -9.45
N GLY A 167 -21.61 17.90 -10.06
CA GLY A 167 -20.50 18.77 -10.43
C GLY A 167 -19.64 19.28 -9.26
N LYS A 168 -19.86 18.77 -8.04
CA LYS A 168 -19.16 19.21 -6.82
C LYS A 168 -18.19 18.14 -6.28
N MET A 169 -18.08 17.00 -6.92
CA MET A 169 -17.27 15.88 -6.44
C MET A 169 -16.06 15.62 -7.31
N VAL A 170 -15.00 15.11 -6.69
CA VAL A 170 -13.82 14.55 -7.35
C VAL A 170 -13.67 13.09 -6.97
N THR A 171 -13.22 12.26 -7.92
CA THR A 171 -12.88 10.85 -7.75
C THR A 171 -11.62 10.50 -8.51
N ALA A 172 -10.81 9.57 -8.00
CA ALA A 172 -9.67 9.05 -8.76
C ALA A 172 -10.09 7.83 -9.60
N HIS A 173 -9.22 7.47 -10.57
CA HIS A 173 -9.53 6.47 -11.59
C HIS A 173 -8.83 5.12 -11.34
N PRO A 174 -9.55 3.98 -11.39
CA PRO A 174 -8.98 2.65 -11.11
C PRO A 174 -7.95 2.18 -12.15
N SER A 175 -7.97 2.72 -13.37
CA SER A 175 -6.96 2.39 -14.38
C SER A 175 -5.56 2.93 -14.08
N TYR A 176 -5.41 3.76 -13.07
CA TYR A 176 -4.11 4.30 -12.65
C TYR A 176 -3.73 3.93 -11.22
N SER A 177 -4.73 3.77 -10.35
CA SER A 177 -4.55 3.57 -8.90
C SER A 177 -5.12 2.24 -8.41
N GLY A 178 -4.27 1.39 -7.82
CA GLY A 178 -4.71 0.17 -7.15
C GLY A 178 -5.57 0.45 -5.92
N ILE A 179 -5.37 1.57 -5.22
CA ILE A 179 -6.24 2.00 -4.12
C ILE A 179 -7.68 2.15 -4.62
N ILE A 180 -7.85 2.75 -5.79
CA ILE A 180 -9.18 2.98 -6.35
C ILE A 180 -9.77 1.71 -6.95
N ALA A 181 -8.96 0.82 -7.53
CA ALA A 181 -9.44 -0.49 -7.95
C ALA A 181 -10.02 -1.29 -6.77
N THR A 182 -9.32 -1.31 -5.64
CA THR A 182 -9.82 -1.93 -4.40
C THR A 182 -11.08 -1.23 -3.87
N HIS A 183 -11.11 0.12 -3.89
CA HIS A 183 -12.30 0.88 -3.52
C HIS A 183 -13.51 0.50 -4.37
N VAL A 184 -13.36 0.50 -5.69
CA VAL A 184 -14.46 0.15 -6.61
C VAL A 184 -14.97 -1.25 -6.32
N GLN A 185 -14.08 -2.24 -6.17
CA GLN A 185 -14.50 -3.61 -5.88
C GLN A 185 -15.21 -3.72 -4.52
N ALA A 186 -14.71 -3.05 -3.48
CA ALA A 186 -15.34 -3.04 -2.16
C ALA A 186 -16.76 -2.47 -2.20
N ILE A 187 -16.96 -1.37 -2.93
CA ILE A 187 -18.28 -0.74 -3.08
C ILE A 187 -19.21 -1.58 -3.98
N VAL A 188 -18.65 -2.23 -5.02
CA VAL A 188 -19.43 -3.20 -5.83
C VAL A 188 -19.88 -4.40 -4.98
N ASN A 189 -19.03 -4.92 -4.11
CA ASN A 189 -19.41 -5.99 -3.17
C ASN A 189 -20.54 -5.54 -2.23
N LEU A 190 -20.58 -4.25 -1.85
CA LEU A 190 -21.58 -3.71 -0.93
C LEU A 190 -22.90 -3.34 -1.62
N TYR A 191 -22.87 -2.75 -2.82
CA TYR A 191 -24.03 -2.12 -3.47
C TYR A 191 -24.23 -2.55 -4.93
N GLY A 192 -23.34 -3.33 -5.51
CA GLY A 192 -23.37 -3.64 -6.94
C GLY A 192 -22.94 -2.49 -7.84
N TRP A 193 -22.92 -2.75 -9.14
CA TRP A 193 -22.53 -1.77 -10.16
C TRP A 193 -23.52 -0.62 -10.35
N ASP A 194 -24.80 -0.82 -9.96
CA ASP A 194 -25.82 0.22 -10.06
C ASP A 194 -25.49 1.45 -9.22
N TYR A 195 -24.76 1.27 -8.11
CA TYR A 195 -24.22 2.39 -7.33
C TYR A 195 -23.34 3.32 -8.19
N PHE A 196 -22.39 2.77 -8.94
CA PHE A 196 -21.51 3.59 -9.79
C PHE A 196 -22.23 4.19 -10.99
N LYS A 197 -23.20 3.46 -11.56
CA LYS A 197 -24.09 3.99 -12.62
C LYS A 197 -24.88 5.20 -12.11
N GLU A 198 -25.37 5.15 -10.88
CA GLU A 198 -26.09 6.28 -10.28
C GLU A 198 -25.15 7.41 -9.90
N LEU A 199 -24.01 7.11 -9.29
CA LEU A 199 -22.98 8.08 -8.91
C LEU A 199 -22.49 8.90 -10.13
N SER A 200 -22.35 8.27 -11.29
CA SER A 200 -21.89 8.95 -12.52
C SER A 200 -22.81 10.08 -12.99
N ARG A 201 -24.11 10.02 -12.63
CA ARG A 201 -25.08 11.10 -12.94
C ARG A 201 -24.69 12.42 -12.27
N ASN A 202 -23.91 12.36 -11.19
CA ASN A 202 -23.40 13.53 -10.50
C ASN A 202 -22.19 14.19 -11.15
N LYS A 203 -21.73 13.72 -12.34
CA LYS A 203 -20.68 14.34 -13.17
C LYS A 203 -19.41 14.68 -12.36
N LEU A 204 -18.77 13.66 -11.81
CA LEU A 204 -17.58 13.81 -11.00
C LEU A 204 -16.39 14.28 -11.84
N HIS A 205 -15.52 15.09 -11.24
CA HIS A 205 -14.20 15.38 -11.79
C HIS A 205 -13.27 14.17 -11.60
N LEU A 206 -12.66 13.68 -12.69
CA LEU A 206 -11.78 12.52 -12.67
C LEU A 206 -10.32 12.96 -12.55
N VAL A 207 -9.59 12.36 -11.61
CA VAL A 207 -8.14 12.53 -11.46
C VAL A 207 -7.43 11.17 -11.52
N GLN A 208 -6.12 11.13 -11.72
CA GLN A 208 -5.41 9.86 -11.91
C GLN A 208 -5.11 9.14 -10.59
N SER A 209 -4.41 9.80 -9.69
CA SER A 209 -3.91 9.21 -8.46
C SER A 209 -4.94 9.31 -7.33
N ALA A 210 -5.00 8.30 -6.46
CA ALA A 210 -5.79 8.37 -5.22
C ALA A 210 -5.35 9.51 -4.27
N ASN A 211 -4.21 10.13 -4.49
CA ASN A 211 -3.71 11.25 -3.71
C ASN A 211 -4.22 12.60 -4.23
N ASP A 212 -4.56 12.69 -5.52
CA ASP A 212 -4.91 13.95 -6.18
C ASP A 212 -6.19 14.61 -5.61
N PRO A 213 -7.23 13.85 -5.19
CA PRO A 213 -8.44 14.45 -4.63
C PRO A 213 -8.18 15.37 -3.44
N ALA A 214 -7.10 15.15 -2.66
CA ALA A 214 -6.80 15.99 -1.50
C ALA A 214 -6.55 17.46 -1.87
N GLY A 215 -5.79 17.71 -2.93
CA GLY A 215 -5.54 19.08 -3.43
C GLY A 215 -6.79 19.72 -4.01
N VAL A 216 -7.57 18.98 -4.78
CA VAL A 216 -8.81 19.45 -5.41
C VAL A 216 -9.88 19.82 -4.36
N VAL A 217 -10.01 19.00 -3.31
CA VAL A 217 -10.94 19.29 -2.19
C VAL A 217 -10.45 20.47 -1.37
N ALA A 218 -9.17 20.51 -1.05
CA ALA A 218 -8.59 21.60 -0.24
C ALA A 218 -8.70 22.96 -0.92
N SER A 219 -8.54 23.02 -2.25
CA SER A 219 -8.74 24.26 -3.02
C SER A 219 -10.19 24.72 -3.09
N GLY A 220 -11.15 23.82 -2.86
CA GLY A 220 -12.59 24.08 -3.02
C GLY A 220 -13.08 23.97 -4.47
N GLU A 221 -12.24 23.61 -5.44
CA GLU A 221 -12.65 23.40 -6.84
C GLU A 221 -13.75 22.34 -6.95
N ARG A 222 -13.57 21.23 -6.25
CA ARG A 222 -14.59 20.21 -6.01
C ARG A 222 -14.62 19.95 -4.51
N PRO A 223 -15.58 20.53 -3.79
CA PRO A 223 -15.54 20.56 -2.32
C PRO A 223 -15.75 19.20 -1.65
N VAL A 224 -16.07 18.14 -2.41
CA VAL A 224 -16.25 16.78 -1.88
C VAL A 224 -15.38 15.80 -2.64
N GLY A 225 -14.57 15.03 -1.93
CA GLY A 225 -13.85 13.85 -2.44
C GLY A 225 -14.73 12.61 -2.28
N ALA A 226 -15.18 12.02 -3.39
CA ALA A 226 -16.01 10.83 -3.37
C ALA A 226 -15.22 9.56 -3.00
N ASN A 227 -13.91 9.60 -3.15
CA ASN A 227 -12.92 8.63 -2.65
C ASN A 227 -11.54 9.31 -2.59
N GLY A 228 -10.56 8.61 -2.07
CA GLY A 228 -9.18 9.07 -2.03
C GLY A 228 -8.40 8.36 -0.92
N ALA A 229 -7.07 8.48 -0.98
CA ALA A 229 -6.20 7.89 0.02
C ALA A 229 -6.29 8.68 1.34
N GLU A 230 -6.75 8.01 2.41
CA GLU A 230 -6.96 8.61 3.73
C GLU A 230 -5.70 9.29 4.26
N TYR A 231 -4.55 8.64 4.14
CA TYR A 231 -3.27 9.19 4.63
C TYR A 231 -2.90 10.51 3.95
N PHE A 232 -3.29 10.69 2.68
CA PHE A 232 -2.98 11.91 1.95
C PHE A 232 -3.94 13.05 2.32
N TYR A 233 -5.23 12.73 2.53
CA TYR A 233 -6.19 13.65 3.14
C TYR A 233 -5.74 14.06 4.55
N TYR A 234 -5.31 13.10 5.37
CA TYR A 234 -4.82 13.34 6.71
C TYR A 234 -3.60 14.28 6.71
N LYS A 235 -2.59 13.99 5.88
CA LYS A 235 -1.41 14.84 5.70
C LYS A 235 -1.77 16.26 5.27
N THR A 236 -2.64 16.40 4.27
CA THR A 236 -3.09 17.70 3.76
C THR A 236 -3.81 18.50 4.83
N MET A 237 -4.66 17.85 5.63
CA MET A 237 -5.35 18.46 6.78
C MET A 237 -4.34 18.91 7.86
N LYS A 238 -3.34 18.09 8.19
CA LYS A 238 -2.30 18.42 9.19
C LYS A 238 -1.40 19.57 8.75
N GLN A 239 -1.29 19.83 7.46
CA GLN A 239 -0.61 20.99 6.89
C GLN A 239 -1.44 22.29 6.97
N GLY A 240 -2.61 22.27 7.63
CA GLY A 240 -3.47 23.42 7.82
C GLY A 240 -4.45 23.69 6.68
N ASN A 241 -4.52 22.83 5.68
CA ASN A 241 -5.47 22.98 4.59
C ASN A 241 -6.93 22.71 5.06
N PRO A 242 -7.93 23.39 4.49
CA PRO A 242 -9.32 23.23 4.85
C PRO A 242 -9.89 21.91 4.33
N LEU A 243 -9.71 20.85 5.10
CA LEU A 243 -10.13 19.50 4.77
C LEU A 243 -10.61 18.77 6.01
N ARG A 244 -11.68 17.97 5.87
CA ARG A 244 -12.19 17.03 6.87
C ARG A 244 -12.39 15.67 6.24
N ILE A 245 -12.04 14.63 6.99
CA ILE A 245 -12.18 13.23 6.59
C ILE A 245 -13.47 12.68 7.16
N VAL A 246 -14.20 11.93 6.35
CA VAL A 246 -15.38 11.17 6.77
C VAL A 246 -15.11 9.68 6.60
N TYR A 247 -15.36 8.93 7.66
CA TYR A 247 -15.26 7.47 7.71
C TYR A 247 -16.69 6.89 7.63
N PRO A 248 -17.15 6.42 6.46
CA PRO A 248 -18.53 5.93 6.28
C PRO A 248 -18.83 4.73 7.18
N LYS A 249 -20.02 4.75 7.83
CA LYS A 249 -20.43 3.71 8.80
C LYS A 249 -20.70 2.35 8.15
N GLU A 250 -21.11 2.34 6.89
CA GLU A 250 -21.39 1.11 6.12
C GLU A 250 -20.14 0.26 5.91
N GLY A 251 -18.99 0.87 6.03
CA GLY A 251 -17.69 0.25 5.92
C GLY A 251 -16.72 1.06 5.07
N ILE A 252 -15.45 0.88 5.33
CA ILE A 252 -14.36 1.66 4.75
C ILE A 252 -13.43 0.68 4.01
N PRO A 253 -13.24 0.83 2.68
CA PRO A 253 -12.33 -0.03 1.94
C PRO A 253 -10.91 0.04 2.51
N LEU A 254 -10.40 -1.11 2.98
CA LEU A 254 -9.02 -1.30 3.42
C LEU A 254 -8.17 -1.76 2.23
N VAL A 255 -7.09 -1.05 1.99
CA VAL A 255 -6.15 -1.35 0.91
C VAL A 255 -4.81 -1.75 1.51
N VAL A 256 -4.50 -3.02 1.51
CA VAL A 256 -3.17 -3.53 1.84
C VAL A 256 -2.31 -3.45 0.58
N SER A 257 -1.12 -2.87 0.72
CA SER A 257 -0.19 -2.65 -0.40
C SER A 257 1.01 -3.58 -0.25
N PRO A 258 1.09 -4.65 -1.07
CA PRO A 258 2.15 -5.62 -0.94
C PRO A 258 3.48 -5.17 -1.57
N VAL A 259 4.55 -5.82 -1.10
CA VAL A 259 5.90 -5.82 -1.65
C VAL A 259 6.36 -7.25 -1.88
N ALA A 260 7.15 -7.48 -2.93
CA ALA A 260 7.73 -8.78 -3.26
C ALA A 260 9.08 -8.61 -3.94
N ILE A 261 9.91 -9.66 -3.88
CA ILE A 261 11.16 -9.78 -4.63
C ILE A 261 10.84 -10.41 -5.99
N ALA A 262 11.35 -9.81 -7.07
CA ALA A 262 11.24 -10.38 -8.41
C ALA A 262 12.01 -11.72 -8.50
N ARG A 263 11.49 -12.69 -9.27
CA ARG A 263 12.14 -14.02 -9.42
C ARG A 263 13.57 -13.89 -9.94
N ASP A 264 13.76 -13.07 -10.95
CA ASP A 264 15.03 -12.89 -11.63
C ASP A 264 15.73 -11.58 -11.20
N ALA A 265 15.58 -11.21 -9.91
CA ALA A 265 16.20 -10.01 -9.34
C ALA A 265 17.71 -10.00 -9.62
N PRO A 266 18.25 -8.95 -10.26
CA PRO A 266 19.69 -8.87 -10.54
C PRO A 266 20.56 -8.76 -9.28
N HIS A 267 20.00 -8.29 -8.15
CA HIS A 267 20.70 -8.11 -6.88
C HIS A 267 19.96 -8.87 -5.75
N PRO A 268 19.93 -10.22 -5.75
CA PRO A 268 19.04 -11.00 -4.90
C PRO A 268 19.36 -10.90 -3.39
N ASN A 269 20.61 -10.68 -2.99
CA ASN A 269 20.97 -10.52 -1.58
C ASN A 269 20.63 -9.12 -1.08
N ALA A 270 20.88 -8.09 -1.88
CA ALA A 270 20.47 -6.72 -1.57
C ALA A 270 18.92 -6.60 -1.52
N ALA A 271 18.21 -7.29 -2.42
CA ALA A 271 16.76 -7.39 -2.40
C ALA A 271 16.21 -8.00 -1.11
N LYS A 272 16.79 -9.12 -0.66
CA LYS A 272 16.40 -9.75 0.62
C LYS A 272 16.67 -8.84 1.80
N LEU A 273 17.88 -8.26 1.87
CA LEU A 273 18.28 -7.36 2.94
C LEU A 273 17.40 -6.10 3.00
N PHE A 274 17.07 -5.52 1.83
CA PHE A 274 16.17 -4.37 1.78
C PHE A 274 14.73 -4.73 2.13
N THR A 275 14.27 -5.92 1.75
CA THR A 275 12.94 -6.41 2.14
C THR A 275 12.87 -6.62 3.65
N ASP A 276 13.88 -7.24 4.28
CA ASP A 276 13.94 -7.36 5.75
C ASP A 276 13.91 -5.98 6.42
N PHE A 277 14.66 -5.01 5.88
CA PHE A 277 14.67 -3.65 6.41
C PHE A 277 13.30 -2.95 6.30
N ILE A 278 12.60 -3.11 5.17
CA ILE A 278 11.24 -2.54 4.98
C ILE A 278 10.31 -2.96 6.12
N PHE A 279 10.40 -4.21 6.59
CA PHE A 279 9.52 -4.74 7.64
C PHE A 279 10.00 -4.49 9.07
N THR A 280 11.12 -3.78 9.26
CA THR A 280 11.54 -3.35 10.60
C THR A 280 10.60 -2.30 11.17
N LYS A 281 10.47 -2.27 12.53
CA LYS A 281 9.77 -1.19 13.23
C LYS A 281 10.30 0.18 12.83
N GLU A 282 11.63 0.34 12.68
CA GLU A 282 12.28 1.59 12.28
C GLU A 282 11.71 2.14 10.96
N SER A 283 11.69 1.32 9.92
CA SER A 283 11.19 1.70 8.58
C SER A 283 9.69 2.01 8.61
N LEU A 284 8.91 1.14 9.24
CA LEU A 284 7.45 1.25 9.27
C LEU A 284 6.97 2.39 10.17
N GLN A 285 7.66 2.66 11.30
CA GLN A 285 7.36 3.82 12.15
C GLN A 285 7.65 5.13 11.42
N ALA A 286 8.81 5.22 10.74
CA ALA A 286 9.15 6.41 9.96
C ALA A 286 8.09 6.72 8.87
N MET A 287 7.54 5.69 8.22
CA MET A 287 6.47 5.85 7.25
C MET A 287 5.15 6.29 7.90
N ALA A 288 4.80 5.73 9.07
CA ALA A 288 3.63 6.14 9.84
C ALA A 288 3.76 7.59 10.33
N ASP A 289 4.94 8.00 10.79
CA ASP A 289 5.20 9.36 11.27
C ASP A 289 5.14 10.40 10.14
N LEU A 290 5.67 10.06 8.96
CA LEU A 290 5.74 10.98 7.82
C LEU A 290 4.37 11.24 7.17
N GLU A 291 3.55 10.21 7.02
CA GLU A 291 2.31 10.29 6.23
C GLU A 291 1.08 9.72 6.95
N GLY A 292 1.23 9.16 8.15
CA GLY A 292 0.13 8.51 8.87
C GLY A 292 -0.32 7.19 8.23
N LEU A 293 0.50 6.53 7.43
CA LEU A 293 0.19 5.24 6.82
C LEU A 293 0.08 4.15 7.89
N TYR A 294 -0.92 3.28 7.76
CA TYR A 294 -1.04 2.10 8.60
C TYR A 294 -0.07 1.00 8.14
N THR A 295 0.33 0.15 9.08
CA THR A 295 1.21 -1.01 8.84
C THR A 295 0.69 -2.23 9.58
N GLY A 296 1.22 -3.41 9.25
CA GLY A 296 0.92 -4.64 9.98
C GLY A 296 1.78 -4.85 11.25
N HIS A 297 2.78 -4.00 11.51
CA HIS A 297 3.68 -4.17 12.64
C HIS A 297 2.99 -3.76 13.94
N PRO A 298 2.93 -4.64 14.97
CA PRO A 298 2.15 -4.40 16.20
C PRO A 298 2.66 -3.22 17.04
N ASP A 299 3.97 -2.93 17.00
CA ASP A 299 4.62 -1.89 17.82
C ASP A 299 4.71 -0.53 17.13
N VAL A 300 4.14 -0.38 15.93
CA VAL A 300 4.05 0.92 15.27
C VAL A 300 2.93 1.74 15.92
N THR A 301 3.25 2.98 16.25
CA THR A 301 2.33 3.92 16.89
C THR A 301 1.84 4.96 15.90
N TYR A 302 0.66 5.50 16.16
CA TYR A 302 0.00 6.50 15.31
C TYR A 302 -0.38 7.74 16.12
N PRO A 303 -0.55 8.91 15.47
CA PRO A 303 -1.07 10.10 16.13
C PRO A 303 -2.40 9.83 16.85
N LYS A 304 -2.61 10.46 18.01
CA LYS A 304 -3.80 10.23 18.87
C LYS A 304 -5.13 10.55 18.17
N ASP A 305 -5.12 11.49 17.24
CA ASP A 305 -6.29 11.92 16.47
C ASP A 305 -6.55 11.06 15.22
N LYS A 306 -5.73 10.02 14.98
CA LYS A 306 -5.94 9.05 13.91
C LYS A 306 -6.69 7.83 14.45
N PRO A 307 -7.82 7.40 13.84
CA PRO A 307 -8.56 6.23 14.31
C PRO A 307 -7.72 4.97 14.17
N LYS A 308 -7.84 4.04 15.11
CA LYS A 308 -7.20 2.73 15.02
C LYS A 308 -7.99 1.83 14.08
N LEU A 309 -7.31 1.08 13.22
CA LEU A 309 -7.98 0.17 12.27
C LEU A 309 -9.01 -0.76 12.93
N LYS A 310 -8.69 -1.28 14.13
CA LYS A 310 -9.60 -2.16 14.88
C LYS A 310 -10.89 -1.51 15.39
N GLU A 311 -10.98 -0.19 15.35
CA GLU A 311 -12.15 0.60 15.78
C GLU A 311 -13.07 0.95 14.58
N LEU A 312 -12.63 0.62 13.36
CA LEU A 312 -13.32 0.93 12.13
C LEU A 312 -14.02 -0.31 11.54
N ASN A 313 -15.18 -0.10 10.92
CA ASN A 313 -15.80 -1.12 10.08
C ASN A 313 -15.06 -1.17 8.74
N LEU A 314 -14.26 -2.21 8.52
CA LEU A 314 -13.40 -2.33 7.34
C LEU A 314 -14.03 -3.23 6.28
N LEU A 315 -14.03 -2.79 5.04
CA LEU A 315 -14.37 -3.58 3.87
C LEU A 315 -13.09 -4.15 3.27
N ASN A 316 -12.91 -5.46 3.44
CA ASN A 316 -11.79 -6.20 2.87
C ASN A 316 -12.16 -6.71 1.47
N VAL A 317 -11.19 -6.68 0.57
CA VAL A 317 -11.27 -7.30 -0.76
C VAL A 317 -10.10 -8.25 -0.89
N GLU A 318 -10.40 -9.51 -1.18
CA GLU A 318 -9.37 -10.52 -1.39
C GLU A 318 -8.54 -10.20 -2.65
N ALA A 319 -7.24 -10.47 -2.59
CA ALA A 319 -6.32 -10.17 -3.68
C ALA A 319 -6.66 -10.96 -4.96
N GLU A 320 -7.16 -12.19 -4.79
CA GLU A 320 -7.63 -13.06 -5.87
C GLU A 320 -8.85 -12.45 -6.58
N GLN A 321 -9.79 -11.86 -5.82
CA GLN A 321 -10.93 -11.16 -6.39
C GLN A 321 -10.50 -9.92 -7.19
N LEU A 322 -9.53 -9.16 -6.68
CA LEU A 322 -8.98 -8.00 -7.39
C LEU A 322 -8.30 -8.40 -8.71
N GLU A 323 -7.58 -9.50 -8.71
CA GLU A 323 -6.94 -10.01 -9.93
C GLU A 323 -8.00 -10.47 -10.95
N GLU A 324 -8.98 -11.26 -10.53
CA GLU A 324 -10.07 -11.76 -11.38
C GLU A 324 -10.90 -10.63 -11.97
N LYS A 325 -11.25 -9.63 -11.15
CA LYS A 325 -12.16 -8.53 -11.54
C LYS A 325 -11.45 -7.32 -12.16
N ASN A 326 -10.12 -7.30 -12.24
CA ASN A 326 -9.34 -6.13 -12.64
C ASN A 326 -9.78 -5.53 -13.99
N ALA A 327 -9.99 -6.39 -15.00
CA ALA A 327 -10.44 -5.95 -16.33
C ALA A 327 -11.88 -5.41 -16.29
N GLU A 328 -12.78 -6.08 -15.56
CA GLU A 328 -14.17 -5.65 -15.40
C GLU A 328 -14.27 -4.31 -14.68
N ILE A 329 -13.51 -4.13 -13.58
CA ILE A 329 -13.45 -2.87 -12.82
C ILE A 329 -13.11 -1.69 -13.73
N LYS A 330 -12.04 -1.81 -14.51
CA LYS A 330 -11.59 -0.75 -15.40
C LYS A 330 -12.58 -0.48 -16.52
N LYS A 331 -13.07 -1.52 -17.18
CA LYS A 331 -14.03 -1.40 -18.30
C LYS A 331 -15.31 -0.71 -17.83
N ARG A 332 -15.95 -1.21 -16.77
CA ARG A 332 -17.21 -0.64 -16.28
C ARG A 332 -17.07 0.77 -15.73
N PHE A 333 -15.93 1.05 -15.07
CA PHE A 333 -15.69 2.41 -14.59
C PHE A 333 -15.62 3.40 -15.76
N VAL A 334 -14.90 3.04 -16.84
CA VAL A 334 -14.83 3.86 -18.06
C VAL A 334 -16.20 4.00 -18.72
N GLU A 335 -17.02 2.94 -18.78
CA GLU A 335 -18.39 2.99 -19.31
C GLU A 335 -19.27 4.03 -18.59
N PHE A 336 -19.12 4.18 -17.28
CA PHE A 336 -19.96 5.09 -16.48
C PHE A 336 -19.40 6.51 -16.38
N PHE A 337 -18.08 6.69 -16.31
CA PHE A 337 -17.46 7.98 -16.01
C PHE A 337 -16.67 8.59 -17.16
N GLY A 338 -16.43 7.84 -18.20
CA GLY A 338 -15.51 8.21 -19.29
C GLY A 338 -14.05 7.90 -18.97
N ALA A 339 -13.18 8.00 -19.95
CA ALA A 339 -11.74 7.74 -19.82
C ALA A 339 -10.97 9.00 -19.44
#